data_9b02dd96ae5fb5c3b79965fba9a39099
#
_entry.id   9b02dd96ae5fb5c3b79965fba9a39099
#
_cell.length_a   1.000
_cell.length_b   1.000
_cell.length_c   1.000
_cell.angle_alpha   90.00
_cell.angle_beta   90.00
_cell.angle_gamma   90.00
#
_symmetry.space_group_name_H-M   'P 1'
#
loop_
_entity.id
_entity.type
_entity.pdbx_description
1 polymer ?
#
loop_
_entity_poly.entity_id
_entity_poly.type
_entity_poly.pdbx_seq_one_letter_code
_entity_poly.pdbx_strand_id
1 'polypeptide(L)'
;MTELTVLNGAAIQSLLTIPMAVRAVEQAYLEKSTGGAALWPMVFHEFTPGAADLDIKSGHMNGLGLYGMKVVSWFGDNPDKDLPALYGTSLLFDIHTGAPRALLNAGPITDFRTGAAGAVGAKYLARPDAETLLMAGT
;
A
#
# COMPACT_ATOMS: atom_id res chain seq x y z
N MET A 1 2.94 28.53 -0.41
CA MET A 1 1.83 27.53 -0.48
C MET A 1 2.48 26.17 -0.68
N THR A 2 2.14 25.18 0.11
CA THR A 2 2.64 23.80 -0.06
C THR A 2 1.89 23.17 -1.24
N GLU A 3 2.61 22.74 -2.28
CA GLU A 3 2.00 22.14 -3.46
C GLU A 3 1.58 20.70 -3.13
N LEU A 4 0.31 20.36 -3.41
CA LEU A 4 -0.23 19.01 -3.24
C LEU A 4 -0.05 18.24 -4.56
N THR A 5 0.73 17.16 -4.52
CA THR A 5 0.85 16.24 -5.66
C THR A 5 -0.38 15.33 -5.74
N VAL A 6 -1.02 15.25 -6.91
CA VAL A 6 -2.14 14.33 -7.16
C VAL A 6 -1.76 13.37 -8.28
N LEU A 7 -1.74 12.07 -7.98
CA LEU A 7 -1.42 11.02 -8.95
C LEU A 7 -2.59 10.05 -9.12
N ASN A 8 -3.08 9.94 -10.35
CA ASN A 8 -4.06 8.94 -10.73
C ASN A 8 -3.39 7.56 -10.99
N GLY A 9 -4.20 6.53 -11.23
CA GLY A 9 -3.70 5.17 -11.43
C GLY A 9 -2.73 5.03 -12.60
N ALA A 10 -3.00 5.68 -13.71
CA ALA A 10 -2.13 5.63 -14.89
C ALA A 10 -0.75 6.26 -14.63
N ALA A 11 -0.72 7.41 -13.94
CA ALA A 11 0.54 8.05 -13.55
C ALA A 11 1.35 7.15 -12.60
N ILE A 12 0.70 6.50 -11.62
CA ILE A 12 1.39 5.58 -10.71
C ILE A 12 1.93 4.36 -11.47
N GLN A 13 1.15 3.76 -12.36
CA GLN A 13 1.62 2.63 -13.19
C GLN A 13 2.82 2.99 -14.07
N SER A 14 2.89 4.22 -14.57
CA SER A 14 4.03 4.67 -15.39
C SER A 14 5.30 4.96 -14.58
N LEU A 15 5.16 5.32 -13.31
CA LEU A 15 6.27 5.70 -12.44
C LEU A 15 6.79 4.53 -11.59
N LEU A 16 5.92 3.63 -11.14
CA LEU A 16 6.26 2.56 -10.21
C LEU A 16 6.76 1.34 -10.97
N THR A 17 7.92 0.83 -10.58
CA THR A 17 8.49 -0.41 -11.11
C THR A 17 8.58 -1.48 -10.03
N ILE A 18 8.60 -2.77 -10.42
CA ILE A 18 8.74 -3.88 -9.48
C ILE A 18 9.99 -3.74 -8.59
N PRO A 19 11.20 -3.43 -9.14
CA PRO A 19 12.37 -3.23 -8.30
C PRO A 19 12.23 -2.07 -7.29
N MET A 20 11.52 -0.99 -7.64
CA MET A 20 11.25 0.11 -6.71
C MET A 20 10.32 -0.35 -5.60
N ALA A 21 9.25 -1.06 -5.92
CA ALA A 21 8.30 -1.58 -4.94
C ALA A 21 8.97 -2.56 -3.97
N VAL A 22 9.81 -3.49 -4.47
CA VAL A 22 10.56 -4.44 -3.62
C VAL A 22 11.47 -3.71 -2.66
N ARG A 23 12.27 -2.74 -3.14
CA ARG A 23 13.14 -1.94 -2.26
C ARG A 23 12.35 -1.13 -1.22
N ALA A 24 11.24 -0.53 -1.61
CA ALA A 24 10.40 0.26 -0.70
C ALA A 24 9.78 -0.60 0.40
N VAL A 25 9.29 -1.80 0.07
CA VAL A 25 8.71 -2.73 1.04
C VAL A 25 9.79 -3.29 1.97
N GLU A 26 10.97 -3.66 1.44
CA GLU A 26 12.10 -4.10 2.23
C GLU A 26 12.53 -3.01 3.24
N GLN A 27 12.65 -1.77 2.79
CA GLN A 27 12.97 -0.63 3.66
C GLN A 27 11.89 -0.39 4.72
N ALA A 28 10.62 -0.51 4.37
CA ALA A 28 9.53 -0.35 5.32
C ALA A 28 9.56 -1.43 6.43
N TYR A 29 9.87 -2.68 6.08
CA TYR A 29 10.04 -3.75 7.06
C TYR A 29 11.24 -3.50 7.98
N LEU A 30 12.37 -3.05 7.41
CA LEU A 30 13.56 -2.71 8.18
C LEU A 30 13.27 -1.57 9.17
N GLU A 31 12.69 -0.47 8.71
CA GLU A 31 12.34 0.65 9.58
C GLU A 31 11.33 0.25 10.66
N LYS A 32 10.36 -0.58 10.33
CA LYS A 32 9.40 -1.10 11.31
C LYS A 32 10.08 -1.96 12.38
N SER A 33 11.05 -2.81 12.00
CA SER A 33 11.76 -3.69 12.91
C SER A 33 12.73 -2.94 13.85
N THR A 34 13.25 -1.80 13.41
CA THR A 34 14.19 -0.95 14.18
C THR A 34 13.50 0.18 14.95
N GLY A 35 12.16 0.26 14.90
CA GLY A 35 11.40 1.32 15.59
C GLY A 35 11.31 2.65 14.83
N GLY A 36 11.82 2.71 13.60
CA GLY A 36 11.74 3.90 12.74
C GLY A 36 10.38 4.12 12.07
N ALA A 37 9.48 3.13 12.14
CA ALA A 37 8.14 3.24 11.59
C ALA A 37 7.10 2.64 12.56
N ALA A 38 5.89 3.19 12.58
CA ALA A 38 4.78 2.65 13.35
C ALA A 38 3.48 2.60 12.54
N LEU A 39 2.72 1.52 12.76
CA LEU A 39 1.33 1.41 12.32
C LEU A 39 0.44 1.89 13.45
N TRP A 40 -0.62 2.60 13.11
CA TRP A 40 -1.64 3.04 14.05
C TRP A 40 -2.83 2.07 14.03
N PRO A 41 -3.72 2.10 15.03
CA PRO A 41 -4.90 1.26 15.04
C PRO A 41 -5.71 1.42 13.76
N MET A 42 -6.08 0.29 13.16
CA MET A 42 -6.89 0.26 11.95
C MET A 42 -8.34 0.62 12.28
N VAL A 43 -8.96 1.45 11.44
CA VAL A 43 -10.42 1.64 11.44
C VAL A 43 -11.01 0.66 10.44
N PHE A 44 -12.01 -0.08 10.85
CA PHE A 44 -12.76 -1.01 10.00
C PHE A 44 -14.25 -0.78 10.18
N HIS A 45 -14.99 -0.78 9.08
CA HIS A 45 -16.45 -0.66 9.09
C HIS A 45 -17.07 -1.48 7.98
N GLU A 46 -18.05 -2.30 8.30
CA GLU A 46 -18.88 -2.99 7.31
C GLU A 46 -20.15 -2.17 7.05
N PHE A 47 -20.42 -1.87 5.80
CA PHE A 47 -21.69 -1.30 5.34
C PHE A 47 -22.75 -2.39 5.19
N THR A 48 -22.31 -3.55 4.65
CA THR A 48 -23.12 -4.75 4.50
C THR A 48 -22.27 -5.95 4.88
N PRO A 49 -22.62 -6.70 5.95
CA PRO A 49 -21.82 -7.82 6.43
C PRO A 49 -21.45 -8.80 5.33
N GLY A 50 -20.15 -9.02 5.15
CA GLY A 50 -19.60 -9.93 4.17
C GLY A 50 -19.77 -9.52 2.69
N ALA A 51 -20.29 -8.32 2.39
CA ALA A 51 -20.53 -7.85 1.02
C ALA A 51 -19.95 -6.48 0.71
N ALA A 52 -19.84 -5.58 1.71
CA ALA A 52 -19.24 -4.26 1.51
C ALA A 52 -18.61 -3.74 2.79
N ASP A 53 -17.35 -3.30 2.68
CA ASP A 53 -16.59 -2.78 3.81
C ASP A 53 -15.66 -1.63 3.43
N LEU A 54 -15.11 -1.00 4.47
CA LEU A 54 -14.07 0.00 4.38
C LEU A 54 -13.03 -0.26 5.47
N ASP A 55 -11.76 -0.18 5.10
CA ASP A 55 -10.67 -0.09 6.08
C ASP A 55 -9.82 1.19 5.91
N ILE A 56 -9.33 1.74 7.01
CA ILE A 56 -8.34 2.82 7.03
C ILE A 56 -7.10 2.30 7.75
N LYS A 57 -6.03 2.15 6.99
CA LYS A 57 -4.71 1.81 7.49
C LYS A 57 -3.84 3.05 7.51
N SER A 58 -3.22 3.35 8.66
CA SER A 58 -2.43 4.56 8.85
C SER A 58 -1.16 4.28 9.64
N GLY A 59 -0.21 5.21 9.55
CA GLY A 59 1.06 5.09 10.22
C GLY A 59 2.06 6.16 9.78
N HIS A 60 3.29 6.04 10.25
CA HIS A 60 4.39 6.94 9.90
C HIS A 60 5.69 6.20 9.65
N MET A 61 6.59 6.84 8.90
CA MET A 61 7.98 6.42 8.68
C MET A 61 8.89 7.61 8.92
N ASN A 62 9.70 7.54 9.98
CA ASN A 62 10.59 8.62 10.38
C ASN A 62 11.68 8.89 9.33
N GLY A 63 12.24 7.82 8.74
CA GLY A 63 13.27 7.93 7.71
C GLY A 63 12.81 8.67 6.44
N LEU A 64 11.52 8.64 6.14
CA LEU A 64 10.93 9.40 5.04
C LEU A 64 10.41 10.78 5.46
N GLY A 65 10.30 11.06 6.76
CA GLY A 65 9.67 12.27 7.27
C GLY A 65 8.19 12.39 6.92
N LEU A 66 7.50 11.23 6.77
CA LEU A 66 6.11 11.17 6.32
C LEU A 66 5.22 10.39 7.30
N TYR A 67 3.99 10.84 7.42
CA TYR A 67 2.88 10.01 7.88
C TYR A 67 1.78 9.97 6.83
N GLY A 68 0.91 8.97 6.93
CA GLY A 68 -0.17 8.87 5.95
C GLY A 68 -1.21 7.84 6.32
N MET A 69 -2.23 7.81 5.48
CA MET A 69 -3.30 6.84 5.57
C MET A 69 -3.70 6.34 4.19
N LYS A 70 -4.15 5.09 4.15
CA LYS A 70 -4.79 4.49 3.00
C LYS A 70 -6.20 4.09 3.38
N VAL A 71 -7.17 4.64 2.67
CA VAL A 71 -8.57 4.23 2.70
C VAL A 71 -8.75 3.17 1.61
N VAL A 72 -9.27 2.01 1.97
CA VAL A 72 -9.65 0.94 1.03
C VAL A 72 -11.13 0.66 1.23
N SER A 73 -11.86 0.58 0.14
CA SER A 73 -13.26 0.17 0.13
C SER A 73 -13.39 -1.07 -0.74
N TRP A 74 -14.03 -2.11 -0.21
CA TRP A 74 -14.35 -3.32 -0.95
C TRP A 74 -15.87 -3.46 -1.07
N PHE A 75 -16.33 -3.73 -2.27
CA PHE A 75 -17.75 -3.91 -2.61
C PHE A 75 -17.84 -5.12 -3.54
N GLY A 76 -18.26 -6.27 -3.01
CA GLY A 76 -18.26 -7.55 -3.70
C GLY A 76 -19.14 -7.58 -4.95
N ASP A 77 -20.25 -6.83 -4.96
CA ASP A 77 -21.20 -6.78 -6.08
C ASP A 77 -20.81 -5.78 -7.19
N ASN A 78 -19.72 -5.06 -7.04
CA ASN A 78 -19.28 -4.08 -8.05
C ASN A 78 -18.95 -4.70 -9.41
N PRO A 79 -18.32 -5.90 -9.50
CA PRO A 79 -18.07 -6.54 -10.79
C PRO A 79 -19.33 -6.77 -11.62
N ASP A 80 -20.48 -7.03 -11.00
CA ASP A 80 -21.78 -7.18 -11.69
C ASP A 80 -22.29 -5.86 -12.31
N LYS A 81 -21.64 -4.75 -11.98
CA LYS A 81 -21.94 -3.39 -12.45
C LYS A 81 -20.79 -2.82 -13.31
N ASP A 82 -19.89 -3.66 -13.79
CA ASP A 82 -18.66 -3.26 -14.51
C ASP A 82 -17.77 -2.28 -13.73
N LEU A 83 -17.76 -2.38 -12.39
CA LEU A 83 -16.94 -1.56 -11.50
C LEU A 83 -15.89 -2.43 -10.78
N PRO A 84 -14.71 -1.88 -10.44
CA PRO A 84 -13.77 -2.58 -9.58
C PRO A 84 -14.37 -2.94 -8.23
N ALA A 85 -14.12 -4.18 -7.77
CA ALA A 85 -14.54 -4.58 -6.43
C ALA A 85 -13.81 -3.83 -5.32
N LEU A 86 -12.59 -3.31 -5.61
CA LEU A 86 -11.74 -2.64 -4.63
C LEU A 86 -11.29 -1.28 -5.14
N TYR A 87 -11.49 -0.27 -4.31
CA TYR A 87 -10.93 1.07 -4.48
C TYR A 87 -9.96 1.39 -3.37
N GLY A 88 -8.88 2.08 -3.69
CA GLY A 88 -7.91 2.53 -2.71
C GLY A 88 -7.48 3.96 -2.98
N THR A 89 -7.41 4.76 -1.91
CA THR A 89 -6.90 6.12 -1.93
C THR A 89 -5.90 6.32 -0.80
N SER A 90 -4.73 6.89 -1.10
CA SER A 90 -3.72 7.22 -0.08
C SER A 90 -3.52 8.72 0.03
N LEU A 91 -3.39 9.18 1.27
CA LEU A 91 -3.00 10.55 1.63
C LEU A 91 -1.67 10.51 2.36
N LEU A 92 -0.73 11.36 1.95
CA LEU A 92 0.56 11.53 2.60
C LEU A 92 0.73 12.96 3.12
N PHE A 93 1.38 13.07 4.27
CA PHE A 93 1.62 14.31 4.98
C PHE A 93 3.07 14.39 5.46
N ASP A 94 3.58 15.58 5.54
CA ASP A 94 4.87 15.88 6.17
C ASP A 94 4.77 15.69 7.70
N ILE A 95 5.68 14.92 8.28
CA ILE A 95 5.59 14.55 9.72
C ILE A 95 5.93 15.73 10.64
N HIS A 96 6.68 16.73 10.15
CA HIS A 96 7.15 17.85 10.95
C HIS A 96 6.18 19.04 10.94
N THR A 97 5.42 19.18 9.85
CA THR A 97 4.58 20.35 9.63
C THR A 97 3.09 20.02 9.55
N GLY A 98 2.74 18.72 9.33
CA GLY A 98 1.37 18.30 9.05
C GLY A 98 0.87 18.71 7.66
N ALA A 99 1.72 19.30 6.82
CA ALA A 99 1.32 19.75 5.50
C ALA A 99 0.97 18.56 4.58
N PRO A 100 -0.15 18.60 3.85
CA PRO A 100 -0.48 17.56 2.87
C PRO A 100 0.55 17.57 1.73
N ARG A 101 1.05 16.39 1.37
CA ARG A 101 2.10 16.19 0.37
C ARG A 101 1.56 15.53 -0.89
N ALA A 102 0.73 14.51 -0.74
CA ALA A 102 0.22 13.77 -1.89
C ALA A 102 -1.15 13.15 -1.66
N LEU A 103 -1.94 13.09 -2.74
CA LEU A 103 -3.15 12.29 -2.89
C LEU A 103 -2.92 11.29 -4.03
N LEU A 104 -3.00 9.99 -3.73
CA LEU A 104 -2.61 8.93 -4.66
C LEU A 104 -3.76 7.94 -4.86
N ASN A 105 -3.99 7.51 -6.11
CA ASN A 105 -4.78 6.32 -6.36
C ASN A 105 -3.99 5.09 -5.88
N ALA A 106 -4.50 4.39 -4.88
CA ALA A 106 -3.79 3.30 -4.24
C ALA A 106 -4.07 1.91 -4.85
N GLY A 107 -4.89 1.80 -5.90
CA GLY A 107 -5.13 0.54 -6.62
C GLY A 107 -3.81 -0.08 -7.10
N PRO A 108 -3.11 0.54 -8.08
CA PRO A 108 -1.83 0.00 -8.56
C PRO A 108 -0.78 -0.15 -7.46
N ILE A 109 -0.73 0.77 -6.49
CA ILE A 109 0.20 0.65 -5.35
C ILE A 109 -0.09 -0.62 -4.56
N THR A 110 -1.36 -0.99 -4.39
CA THR A 110 -1.74 -2.20 -3.66
C THR A 110 -1.25 -3.46 -4.36
N ASP A 111 -1.34 -3.52 -5.68
CA ASP A 111 -0.86 -4.66 -6.46
C ASP A 111 0.66 -4.79 -6.36
N PHE A 112 1.39 -3.71 -6.66
CA PHE A 112 2.85 -3.68 -6.59
C PHE A 112 3.38 -4.01 -5.19
N ARG A 113 2.83 -3.40 -4.12
CA ARG A 113 3.33 -3.64 -2.76
C ARG A 113 3.02 -5.06 -2.28
N THR A 114 1.93 -5.67 -2.74
CA THR A 114 1.55 -7.03 -2.34
C THR A 114 2.50 -8.05 -2.97
N GLY A 115 2.74 -7.95 -4.28
CA GLY A 115 3.74 -8.77 -4.96
C GLY A 115 5.15 -8.56 -4.40
N ALA A 116 5.52 -7.30 -4.10
CA ALA A 116 6.81 -6.97 -3.51
C ALA A 116 7.00 -7.58 -2.11
N ALA A 117 5.94 -7.65 -1.29
CA ALA A 117 6.01 -8.30 0.02
C ALA A 117 6.31 -9.81 -0.12
N GLY A 118 5.67 -10.49 -1.07
CA GLY A 118 5.98 -11.89 -1.42
C GLY A 118 7.43 -12.06 -1.90
N ALA A 119 7.91 -11.16 -2.76
CA ALA A 119 9.28 -11.18 -3.26
C ALA A 119 10.32 -10.98 -2.14
N VAL A 120 10.08 -10.06 -1.20
CA VAL A 120 10.93 -9.88 -0.01
C VAL A 120 10.92 -11.13 0.86
N GLY A 121 9.74 -11.75 1.07
CA GLY A 121 9.64 -13.02 1.79
C GLY A 121 10.46 -14.11 1.12
N ALA A 122 10.32 -14.29 -0.20
CA ALA A 122 11.12 -15.27 -0.96
C ALA A 122 12.63 -14.98 -0.86
N LYS A 123 13.04 -13.71 -1.01
CA LYS A 123 14.45 -13.30 -0.92
C LYS A 123 15.14 -13.73 0.38
N TYR A 124 14.44 -13.65 1.51
CA TYR A 124 15.05 -13.90 2.82
C TYR A 124 14.73 -15.26 3.42
N LEU A 125 13.67 -15.93 2.98
CA LEU A 125 13.19 -17.17 3.59
C LEU A 125 13.33 -18.38 2.68
N ALA A 126 13.53 -18.21 1.38
CA ALA A 126 13.77 -19.34 0.49
C ALA A 126 15.17 -19.93 0.74
N ARG A 127 15.31 -21.23 0.48
CA ARG A 127 16.63 -21.86 0.48
C ARG A 127 17.49 -21.25 -0.61
N PRO A 128 18.82 -21.08 -0.39
CA PRO A 128 19.72 -20.47 -1.38
C PRO A 128 19.81 -21.23 -2.73
N ASP A 129 19.50 -22.53 -2.71
CA ASP A 129 19.49 -23.43 -3.85
C ASP A 129 18.10 -23.64 -4.49
N ALA A 130 17.11 -22.83 -4.11
CA ALA A 130 15.77 -22.94 -4.68
C ALA A 130 15.73 -22.39 -6.11
N GLU A 131 15.33 -23.25 -7.06
CA GLU A 131 15.22 -22.89 -8.49
C GLU A 131 13.77 -22.77 -8.96
N THR A 132 12.81 -23.13 -8.13
CA THR A 132 11.39 -23.13 -8.48
C THR A 132 10.57 -22.35 -7.46
N LEU A 133 9.72 -21.45 -7.93
CA LEU A 133 8.72 -20.74 -7.14
C LEU A 133 7.32 -21.17 -7.58
N LEU A 134 6.51 -21.65 -6.63
CA LEU A 134 5.09 -21.88 -6.84
C LEU A 134 4.29 -20.71 -6.29
N MET A 135 3.46 -20.10 -7.13
CA MET A 135 2.47 -19.09 -6.71
C MET A 135 1.10 -19.77 -6.61
N ALA A 136 0.46 -19.68 -5.45
CA ALA A 136 -0.91 -20.14 -5.23
C ALA A 136 -1.82 -18.92 -5.01
N GLY A 137 -2.79 -18.72 -5.90
CA GLY A 137 -3.63 -17.52 -5.95
C GLY A 137 -3.07 -16.44 -6.89
N THR A 138 -3.84 -15.38 -7.09
CA THR A 138 -3.51 -14.26 -7.98
C THR A 138 -3.59 -12.93 -7.25
#